data_6f5d616365dcd0749f8d1bea284aac4d
#
_entry.id   6f5d616365dcd0749f8d1bea284aac4d
#
_cell.length_a   1.000
_cell.length_b   1.000
_cell.length_c   1.000
_cell.angle_alpha   90.00
_cell.angle_beta   90.00
_cell.angle_gamma   90.00
#
_symmetry.space_group_name_H-M   'P 1'
#
loop_
_entity.id
_entity.type
_entity.pdbx_description
1 polymer ?
#
loop_
_entity_poly.entity_id
_entity_poly.type
_entity_poly.pdbx_seq_one_letter_code
_entity_poly.pdbx_strand_id
1 'polypeptide(L)'
;TFHLRRDARWSNGDPVVAEDFRFAWLRLLRGDIAADYVSFVRYLENARAFELLYKAMKPYIELRAVASVLAAGVGVRADGDHVLRVRLQNPTPFFADVAMFYTLFPVHRGSIAQHGHDDAFRAEHIVTNGPFRIKEGGYLRRNRIELEQNPHYWDRAALGVAYVTYPIIEDGAARVTAFLDGRVDWADDPPNNQLSILAANPGFKSGPQLGTYYFRLNVTDPTLSDVRVRRALSLALNRRELCRCTLDDLYLVSTGFTPSMPGYDAHDRVTYDPE
;
A
#
# COMPACT_ATOMS: atom_id res chain seq x y z
N THR A 1 -19.86 -10.91 -0.82
CA THR A 1 -20.25 -10.62 0.57
C THR A 1 -19.11 -10.96 1.49
N PHE A 2 -18.75 -10.06 2.41
CA PHE A 2 -17.80 -10.31 3.50
C PHE A 2 -18.56 -10.39 4.81
N HIS A 3 -18.23 -11.40 5.62
CA HIS A 3 -18.73 -11.56 6.97
C HIS A 3 -17.63 -11.17 7.94
N LEU A 4 -17.87 -10.11 8.70
CA LEU A 4 -16.88 -9.59 9.62
C LEU A 4 -16.87 -10.34 10.94
N ARG A 5 -15.70 -10.38 11.59
CA ARG A 5 -15.55 -10.90 12.94
C ARG A 5 -16.38 -10.09 13.92
N ARG A 6 -17.06 -10.74 14.85
CA ARG A 6 -17.87 -10.08 15.88
C ARG A 6 -17.04 -9.58 17.07
N ASP A 7 -15.86 -10.14 17.25
CA ASP A 7 -14.92 -9.85 18.33
C ASP A 7 -13.85 -8.82 17.96
N ALA A 8 -13.80 -8.37 16.70
CA ALA A 8 -12.86 -7.36 16.27
C ALA A 8 -13.19 -5.97 16.88
N ARG A 9 -12.17 -5.34 17.45
CA ARG A 9 -12.29 -4.03 18.09
C ARG A 9 -11.17 -3.11 17.65
N TRP A 10 -11.47 -1.84 17.67
CA TRP A 10 -10.50 -0.75 17.56
C TRP A 10 -9.67 -0.64 18.84
N SER A 11 -8.51 0.01 18.77
CA SER A 11 -7.59 0.18 19.91
C SER A 11 -8.16 1.01 21.06
N ASN A 12 -9.23 1.76 20.82
CA ASN A 12 -10.00 2.47 21.83
C ASN A 12 -11.16 1.64 22.42
N GLY A 13 -11.35 0.39 21.97
CA GLY A 13 -12.37 -0.53 22.44
C GLY A 13 -13.68 -0.53 21.64
N ASP A 14 -13.89 0.40 20.73
CA ASP A 14 -15.07 0.44 19.85
C ASP A 14 -15.14 -0.82 18.98
N PRO A 15 -16.31 -1.33 18.63
CA PRO A 15 -16.44 -2.45 17.71
C PRO A 15 -16.03 -2.04 16.28
N VAL A 16 -15.37 -2.95 15.56
CA VAL A 16 -15.13 -2.80 14.12
C VAL A 16 -16.38 -3.27 13.37
N VAL A 17 -16.99 -2.39 12.61
CA VAL A 17 -18.26 -2.66 11.93
C VAL A 17 -18.17 -2.49 10.41
N ALA A 18 -19.11 -3.07 9.68
CA ALA A 18 -19.14 -3.02 8.21
C ALA A 18 -19.20 -1.58 7.66
N GLU A 19 -19.81 -0.65 8.42
CA GLU A 19 -19.84 0.75 8.03
C GLU A 19 -18.47 1.43 8.08
N ASP A 20 -17.50 0.94 8.87
CA ASP A 20 -16.13 1.46 8.87
C ASP A 20 -15.43 1.18 7.54
N PHE A 21 -15.64 -0.02 6.98
CA PHE A 21 -15.15 -0.38 5.65
C PHE A 21 -15.85 0.41 4.55
N ARG A 22 -17.18 0.47 4.58
CA ARG A 22 -17.95 1.26 3.61
C ARG A 22 -17.49 2.71 3.61
N PHE A 23 -17.36 3.31 4.77
CA PHE A 23 -16.89 4.68 4.93
C PHE A 23 -15.46 4.85 4.38
N ALA A 24 -14.53 3.94 4.71
CA ALA A 24 -13.15 3.97 4.22
C ALA A 24 -13.09 3.95 2.69
N TRP A 25 -13.84 3.04 2.05
CA TRP A 25 -13.82 2.90 0.60
C TRP A 25 -14.48 4.08 -0.12
N LEU A 26 -15.58 4.61 0.40
CA LEU A 26 -16.18 5.83 -0.14
C LEU A 26 -15.29 7.06 0.07
N ARG A 27 -14.54 7.10 1.17
CA ARG A 27 -13.56 8.15 1.45
C ARG A 27 -12.45 8.17 0.39
N LEU A 28 -11.94 7.02 -0.05
CA LEU A 28 -10.92 6.94 -1.12
C LEU A 28 -11.41 7.53 -2.45
N LEU A 29 -12.71 7.42 -2.75
CA LEU A 29 -13.30 7.97 -3.97
C LEU A 29 -13.48 9.50 -3.93
N ARG A 30 -13.31 10.11 -2.76
CA ARG A 30 -13.37 11.57 -2.63
C ARG A 30 -12.12 12.19 -3.23
N GLY A 31 -12.28 12.99 -4.25
CA GLY A 31 -11.17 13.63 -4.96
C GLY A 31 -10.41 14.69 -4.16
N ASP A 32 -10.87 15.03 -2.94
CA ASP A 32 -10.20 15.95 -2.02
C ASP A 32 -9.12 15.28 -1.16
N ILE A 33 -9.08 13.95 -1.10
CA ILE A 33 -8.11 13.20 -0.29
C ILE A 33 -6.86 12.81 -1.09
N ALA A 34 -6.94 12.85 -2.43
CA ALA A 34 -5.83 12.50 -3.33
C ALA A 34 -5.19 11.12 -3.05
N ALA A 35 -6.03 10.10 -2.85
CA ALA A 35 -5.55 8.75 -2.53
C ALA A 35 -4.78 8.12 -3.70
N ASP A 36 -3.55 7.63 -3.46
CA ASP A 36 -2.67 7.07 -4.49
C ASP A 36 -3.25 5.83 -5.16
N TYR A 37 -3.91 4.96 -4.40
CA TYR A 37 -4.44 3.68 -4.88
C TYR A 37 -5.96 3.68 -5.06
N VAL A 38 -6.55 4.82 -5.40
CA VAL A 38 -8.00 4.94 -5.66
C VAL A 38 -8.48 3.97 -6.76
N SER A 39 -7.60 3.53 -7.66
CA SER A 39 -7.90 2.54 -8.69
C SER A 39 -8.47 1.22 -8.13
N PHE A 40 -8.08 0.82 -6.93
CA PHE A 40 -8.56 -0.42 -6.32
C PHE A 40 -10.03 -0.37 -5.89
N VAL A 41 -10.57 0.78 -5.53
CA VAL A 41 -12.00 0.93 -5.23
C VAL A 41 -12.84 1.18 -6.48
N ARG A 42 -12.24 1.44 -7.65
CA ARG A 42 -12.95 1.59 -8.93
C ARG A 42 -13.51 0.29 -9.49
N TYR A 43 -13.15 -0.87 -8.93
CA TYR A 43 -13.83 -2.14 -9.24
C TYR A 43 -15.28 -2.15 -8.75
N LEU A 44 -15.64 -1.32 -7.79
CA LEU A 44 -17.00 -1.22 -7.28
C LEU A 44 -17.94 -0.61 -8.33
N GLU A 45 -19.15 -1.13 -8.40
CA GLU A 45 -20.22 -0.58 -9.23
C GLU A 45 -20.40 0.93 -8.95
N ASN A 46 -20.51 1.74 -10.00
CA ASN A 46 -20.68 3.21 -9.95
C ASN A 46 -19.55 4.00 -9.25
N ALA A 47 -18.46 3.36 -8.80
CA ALA A 47 -17.38 4.07 -8.10
C ALA A 47 -16.75 5.17 -8.96
N ARG A 48 -16.50 4.88 -10.24
CA ARG A 48 -15.92 5.86 -11.17
C ARG A 48 -16.83 7.07 -11.40
N ALA A 49 -18.12 6.83 -11.53
CA ALA A 49 -19.10 7.90 -11.70
C ALA A 49 -19.16 8.78 -10.44
N PHE A 50 -19.19 8.16 -9.26
CA PHE A 50 -19.13 8.89 -7.98
C PHE A 50 -17.86 9.74 -7.86
N GLU A 51 -16.68 9.19 -8.15
CA GLU A 51 -15.40 9.92 -8.10
C GLU A 51 -15.42 11.17 -8.99
N LEU A 52 -15.88 11.03 -10.23
CA LEU A 52 -15.93 12.14 -11.19
C LEU A 52 -16.92 13.22 -10.77
N LEU A 53 -18.11 12.81 -10.32
CA LEU A 53 -19.13 13.72 -9.83
C LEU A 53 -18.66 14.45 -8.58
N TYR A 54 -18.03 13.73 -7.63
CA TYR A 54 -17.51 14.36 -6.41
C TYR A 54 -16.44 15.42 -6.73
N LYS A 55 -15.53 15.13 -7.67
CA LYS A 55 -14.54 16.10 -8.14
C LYS A 55 -15.17 17.34 -8.77
N ALA A 56 -16.20 17.15 -9.59
CA ALA A 56 -16.92 18.24 -10.24
C ALA A 56 -17.69 19.11 -9.23
N MET A 57 -18.18 18.51 -8.14
CA MET A 57 -18.96 19.19 -7.09
C MET A 57 -18.09 19.87 -6.03
N LYS A 58 -16.78 19.60 -5.98
CA LYS A 58 -15.87 20.13 -4.97
C LYS A 58 -15.96 21.67 -4.74
N PRO A 59 -16.15 22.50 -5.77
CA PRO A 59 -16.32 23.95 -5.60
C PRO A 59 -17.63 24.36 -4.90
N TYR A 60 -18.60 23.45 -4.83
CA TYR A 60 -19.97 23.76 -4.38
C TYR A 60 -20.26 23.04 -3.06
N ILE A 61 -19.93 23.66 -1.93
CA ILE A 61 -20.09 23.10 -0.57
C ILE A 61 -21.55 22.69 -0.28
N GLU A 62 -22.52 23.38 -0.90
CA GLU A 62 -23.96 23.13 -0.72
C GLU A 62 -24.42 21.77 -1.25
N LEU A 63 -23.63 21.11 -2.10
CA LEU A 63 -23.96 19.82 -2.70
C LEU A 63 -23.51 18.60 -1.88
N ARG A 64 -23.09 18.76 -0.63
CA ARG A 64 -22.69 17.62 0.24
C ARG A 64 -23.83 16.63 0.47
N ALA A 65 -25.08 17.10 0.53
CA ALA A 65 -26.24 16.23 0.62
C ALA A 65 -26.41 15.36 -0.63
N VAL A 66 -26.14 15.92 -1.81
CA VAL A 66 -26.16 15.18 -3.09
C VAL A 66 -25.05 14.11 -3.10
N ALA A 67 -23.86 14.41 -2.57
CA ALA A 67 -22.79 13.44 -2.45
C ALA A 67 -23.19 12.22 -1.61
N SER A 68 -23.98 12.39 -0.56
CA SER A 68 -24.48 11.28 0.25
C SER A 68 -25.45 10.40 -0.52
N VAL A 69 -26.34 10.99 -1.33
CA VAL A 69 -27.26 10.25 -2.19
C VAL A 69 -26.49 9.47 -3.27
N LEU A 70 -25.49 10.09 -3.88
CA LEU A 70 -24.64 9.42 -4.88
C LEU A 70 -23.80 8.28 -4.27
N ALA A 71 -23.30 8.46 -3.05
CA ALA A 71 -22.59 7.43 -2.31
C ALA A 71 -23.43 6.18 -2.05
N ALA A 72 -24.74 6.32 -1.90
CA ALA A 72 -25.67 5.19 -1.76
C ALA A 72 -25.75 4.33 -3.02
N GLY A 73 -25.44 4.89 -4.19
CA GLY A 73 -25.41 4.18 -5.47
C GLY A 73 -24.13 3.41 -5.75
N VAL A 74 -23.05 3.62 -4.95
CA VAL A 74 -21.79 2.88 -5.09
C VAL A 74 -21.97 1.45 -4.58
N GLY A 75 -21.37 0.49 -5.27
CA GLY A 75 -21.50 -0.95 -5.01
C GLY A 75 -20.88 -1.42 -3.69
N VAL A 76 -20.99 -0.66 -2.61
CA VAL A 76 -20.57 -1.04 -1.25
C VAL A 76 -21.63 -0.66 -0.23
N ARG A 77 -22.10 -1.63 0.56
CA ARG A 77 -23.15 -1.41 1.55
C ARG A 77 -22.89 -2.21 2.82
N ALA A 78 -23.05 -1.59 3.96
CA ALA A 78 -23.16 -2.26 5.23
C ALA A 78 -24.60 -2.80 5.41
N ASP A 79 -24.71 -4.09 5.72
CA ASP A 79 -25.98 -4.79 5.98
C ASP A 79 -25.94 -5.29 7.43
N GLY A 80 -26.27 -4.37 8.36
CA GLY A 80 -25.97 -4.51 9.78
C GLY A 80 -24.47 -4.34 10.08
N ASP A 81 -24.08 -4.68 11.31
CA ASP A 81 -22.73 -4.39 11.81
C ASP A 81 -21.66 -5.33 11.22
N HIS A 82 -22.03 -6.54 10.83
CA HIS A 82 -21.05 -7.59 10.51
C HIS A 82 -21.13 -8.13 9.09
N VAL A 83 -21.89 -7.48 8.20
CA VAL A 83 -22.00 -7.91 6.80
C VAL A 83 -21.72 -6.75 5.88
N LEU A 84 -20.64 -6.86 5.09
CA LEU A 84 -20.31 -5.93 4.03
C LEU A 84 -20.69 -6.55 2.68
N ARG A 85 -21.69 -5.97 2.01
CA ARG A 85 -22.09 -6.37 0.66
C ARG A 85 -21.39 -5.53 -0.37
N VAL A 86 -20.78 -6.21 -1.34
CA VAL A 86 -20.04 -5.57 -2.42
C VAL A 86 -20.61 -6.01 -3.75
N ARG A 87 -20.89 -5.04 -4.62
CA ARG A 87 -21.18 -5.25 -6.03
C ARG A 87 -20.07 -4.65 -6.88
N LEU A 88 -19.58 -5.44 -7.82
CA LEU A 88 -18.49 -5.05 -8.71
C LEU A 88 -19.07 -4.62 -10.06
N GLN A 89 -18.37 -3.67 -10.70
CA GLN A 89 -18.74 -3.17 -12.03
C GLN A 89 -18.68 -4.27 -13.09
N ASN A 90 -17.68 -5.15 -12.97
CA ASN A 90 -17.46 -6.30 -13.84
C ASN A 90 -17.08 -7.53 -13.00
N PRO A 91 -17.23 -8.75 -13.51
CA PRO A 91 -16.67 -9.94 -12.86
C PRO A 91 -15.17 -9.79 -12.58
N THR A 92 -14.80 -9.84 -11.31
CA THR A 92 -13.41 -9.65 -10.88
C THR A 92 -13.06 -10.75 -9.86
N PRO A 93 -12.62 -11.93 -10.32
CA PRO A 93 -12.39 -13.10 -9.46
C PRO A 93 -11.33 -12.85 -8.39
N PHE A 94 -10.37 -11.97 -8.64
CA PHE A 94 -9.28 -11.62 -7.73
C PHE A 94 -9.64 -10.46 -6.77
N PHE A 95 -10.89 -10.03 -6.68
CA PHE A 95 -11.25 -8.89 -5.83
C PHE A 95 -11.03 -9.16 -4.34
N ALA A 96 -11.09 -10.42 -3.92
CA ALA A 96 -10.76 -10.78 -2.54
C ALA A 96 -9.29 -10.42 -2.20
N ASP A 97 -8.36 -10.67 -3.14
CA ASP A 97 -6.95 -10.31 -2.99
C ASP A 97 -6.75 -8.78 -2.98
N VAL A 98 -7.49 -8.06 -3.83
CA VAL A 98 -7.51 -6.59 -3.83
C VAL A 98 -7.98 -6.06 -2.46
N ALA A 99 -8.99 -6.69 -1.86
CA ALA A 99 -9.53 -6.27 -0.56
C ALA A 99 -8.55 -6.48 0.62
N MET A 100 -7.52 -7.31 0.45
CA MET A 100 -6.43 -7.48 1.44
C MET A 100 -5.38 -6.38 1.38
N PHE A 101 -5.40 -5.54 0.34
CA PHE A 101 -4.43 -4.45 0.21
C PHE A 101 -4.73 -3.34 1.23
N TYR A 102 -3.70 -2.84 1.90
CA TYR A 102 -3.83 -1.92 3.05
C TYR A 102 -4.67 -0.67 2.78
N THR A 103 -4.74 -0.20 1.55
CA THR A 103 -5.57 0.95 1.17
C THR A 103 -7.07 0.70 1.41
N LEU A 104 -7.50 -0.58 1.35
CA LEU A 104 -8.89 -0.98 1.59
C LEU A 104 -9.19 -1.33 3.05
N PHE A 105 -8.22 -1.16 3.95
CA PHE A 105 -8.45 -1.36 5.37
C PHE A 105 -9.47 -0.35 5.90
N PRO A 106 -10.25 -0.73 6.92
CA PRO A 106 -11.22 0.17 7.53
C PRO A 106 -10.51 1.33 8.23
N VAL A 107 -11.22 2.43 8.40
CA VAL A 107 -10.76 3.58 9.20
C VAL A 107 -11.78 3.89 10.28
N HIS A 108 -11.30 4.30 11.45
CA HIS A 108 -12.16 4.62 12.59
C HIS A 108 -12.93 5.92 12.34
N ARG A 109 -14.24 5.82 12.08
CA ARG A 109 -15.10 6.96 11.72
C ARG A 109 -15.20 8.00 12.84
N GLY A 110 -15.24 7.55 14.10
CA GLY A 110 -15.31 8.42 15.26
C GLY A 110 -14.10 9.35 15.37
N SER A 111 -12.89 8.82 15.16
CA SER A 111 -11.66 9.61 15.14
C SER A 111 -11.67 10.66 14.01
N ILE A 112 -12.11 10.27 12.81
CA ILE A 112 -12.21 11.20 11.69
C ILE A 112 -13.27 12.27 11.93
N ALA A 113 -14.39 11.91 12.53
CA ALA A 113 -15.44 12.88 12.88
C ALA A 113 -14.97 13.90 13.93
N GLN A 114 -14.16 13.46 14.89
CA GLN A 114 -13.64 14.28 15.97
C GLN A 114 -12.47 15.16 15.55
N HIS A 115 -11.53 14.64 14.77
CA HIS A 115 -10.24 15.30 14.48
C HIS A 115 -10.10 15.74 13.02
N GLY A 116 -11.02 15.36 12.14
CA GLY A 116 -10.93 15.63 10.71
C GLY A 116 -10.08 14.60 9.97
N HIS A 117 -9.99 14.77 8.63
CA HIS A 117 -9.38 13.77 7.75
C HIS A 117 -7.86 13.65 7.88
N ASP A 118 -7.18 14.72 8.25
CA ASP A 118 -5.71 14.77 8.34
C ASP A 118 -5.22 14.47 9.75
N ASP A 119 -5.85 15.07 10.76
CA ASP A 119 -5.40 14.96 12.14
C ASP A 119 -5.78 13.64 12.80
N ALA A 120 -6.82 12.95 12.32
CA ALA A 120 -7.19 11.61 12.83
C ALA A 120 -6.10 10.55 12.68
N PHE A 121 -5.14 10.76 11.78
CA PHE A 121 -4.01 9.85 11.54
C PHE A 121 -2.70 10.30 12.19
N ARG A 122 -2.71 11.39 12.97
CA ARG A 122 -1.55 11.75 13.78
C ARG A 122 -1.37 10.77 14.93
N ALA A 123 -0.15 10.67 15.42
CA ALA A 123 0.22 9.71 16.46
C ALA A 123 -0.65 9.81 17.73
N GLU A 124 -1.11 11.01 18.04
CA GLU A 124 -1.93 11.31 19.22
C GLU A 124 -3.41 10.90 19.07
N HIS A 125 -3.89 10.74 17.82
CA HIS A 125 -5.31 10.54 17.52
C HIS A 125 -5.60 9.22 16.79
N ILE A 126 -4.55 8.56 16.29
CA ILE A 126 -4.71 7.36 15.48
C ILE A 126 -5.34 6.21 16.26
N VAL A 127 -6.46 5.72 15.76
CA VAL A 127 -7.16 4.54 16.27
C VAL A 127 -6.99 3.43 15.24
N THR A 128 -6.41 2.30 15.67
CA THR A 128 -6.10 1.15 14.83
C THR A 128 -6.85 -0.10 15.29
N ASN A 129 -7.06 -1.06 14.40
CA ASN A 129 -7.58 -2.39 14.74
C ASN A 129 -6.53 -3.50 14.56
N GLY A 130 -5.27 -3.12 14.35
CA GLY A 130 -4.14 -4.03 14.21
C GLY A 130 -3.59 -4.55 15.56
N PRO A 131 -2.58 -5.44 15.49
CA PRO A 131 -1.98 -6.07 16.68
C PRO A 131 -1.26 -5.11 17.61
N PHE A 132 -0.79 -3.98 17.08
CA PHE A 132 -0.06 -2.96 17.83
C PHE A 132 -0.72 -1.59 17.69
N ARG A 133 -0.51 -0.74 18.70
CA ARG A 133 -0.88 0.68 18.69
C ARG A 133 0.33 1.52 19.11
N ILE A 134 0.32 2.79 18.77
CA ILE A 134 1.35 3.72 19.27
C ILE A 134 1.19 3.81 20.79
N LYS A 135 2.29 3.58 21.52
CA LYS A 135 2.35 3.76 22.97
C LYS A 135 2.16 5.25 23.31
N GLU A 136 1.52 5.56 24.43
CA GLU A 136 1.38 6.93 24.90
C GLU A 136 2.75 7.60 25.03
N GLY A 137 2.93 8.76 24.39
CA GLY A 137 4.24 9.44 24.31
C GLY A 137 5.29 8.73 23.45
N GLY A 138 4.91 7.62 22.78
CA GLY A 138 5.85 6.78 22.01
C GLY A 138 6.21 7.33 20.63
N TYR A 139 5.63 8.43 20.17
CA TYR A 139 6.04 9.09 18.94
C TYR A 139 6.96 10.27 19.22
N LEU A 140 8.25 10.07 18.96
CA LEU A 140 9.26 11.13 19.05
C LEU A 140 9.68 11.50 17.62
N ARG A 141 9.18 12.63 17.14
CA ARG A 141 9.41 13.11 15.78
C ARG A 141 10.90 13.06 15.41
N ARG A 142 11.21 12.46 14.24
CA ARG A 142 12.56 12.25 13.71
C ARG A 142 13.50 11.45 14.61
N ASN A 143 12.99 10.75 15.60
CA ASN A 143 13.80 9.94 16.50
C ASN A 143 13.33 8.47 16.47
N ARG A 144 12.13 8.20 16.98
CA ARG A 144 11.60 6.84 17.05
C ARG A 144 10.09 6.80 17.15
N ILE A 145 9.52 5.63 16.84
CA ILE A 145 8.13 5.27 17.10
C ILE A 145 8.15 4.04 18.00
N GLU A 146 7.49 4.12 19.15
CA GLU A 146 7.30 3.00 20.06
C GLU A 146 5.88 2.49 19.98
N LEU A 147 5.74 1.20 19.74
CA LEU A 147 4.46 0.50 19.70
C LEU A 147 4.34 -0.46 20.87
N GLU A 148 3.13 -0.62 21.36
CA GLU A 148 2.75 -1.64 22.36
C GLU A 148 1.62 -2.52 21.79
N GLN A 149 1.42 -3.71 22.34
CA GLN A 149 0.30 -4.56 21.96
C GLN A 149 -1.02 -3.80 22.13
N ASN A 150 -1.88 -3.91 21.11
CA ASN A 150 -3.26 -3.44 21.21
C ASN A 150 -4.04 -4.39 22.14
N PRO A 151 -4.55 -3.92 23.32
CA PRO A 151 -5.26 -4.76 24.27
C PRO A 151 -6.56 -5.33 23.72
N HIS A 152 -7.11 -4.72 22.68
CA HIS A 152 -8.37 -5.09 22.03
C HIS A 152 -8.18 -5.88 20.73
N TYR A 153 -6.94 -6.25 20.37
CA TYR A 153 -6.67 -7.05 19.18
C TYR A 153 -7.30 -8.44 19.33
N TRP A 154 -8.06 -8.86 18.33
CA TRP A 154 -8.84 -10.10 18.35
C TRP A 154 -8.00 -11.37 18.58
N ASP A 155 -6.74 -11.38 18.13
CA ASP A 155 -5.84 -12.53 18.28
C ASP A 155 -4.61 -12.16 19.12
N ARG A 156 -4.85 -11.43 20.19
CA ARG A 156 -3.78 -10.97 21.07
C ARG A 156 -2.96 -12.12 21.67
N ALA A 157 -3.60 -13.26 21.94
CA ALA A 157 -2.92 -14.43 22.51
C ALA A 157 -1.82 -15.01 21.60
N ALA A 158 -1.91 -14.81 20.29
CA ALA A 158 -0.91 -15.24 19.31
C ALA A 158 0.31 -14.30 19.21
N LEU A 159 0.28 -13.15 19.87
CA LEU A 159 1.38 -12.17 19.76
C LEU A 159 2.56 -12.57 20.64
N GLY A 160 3.70 -12.92 20.01
CA GLY A 160 4.94 -13.27 20.69
C GLY A 160 5.79 -12.07 21.12
N VAL A 161 5.49 -10.84 20.65
CA VAL A 161 6.25 -9.62 20.90
C VAL A 161 5.39 -8.62 21.65
N ALA A 162 5.89 -8.08 22.77
CA ALA A 162 5.14 -7.13 23.60
C ALA A 162 5.26 -5.68 23.11
N TYR A 163 6.45 -5.30 22.63
CA TYR A 163 6.77 -3.95 22.19
C TYR A 163 7.55 -3.99 20.89
N VAL A 164 7.37 -2.97 20.06
CA VAL A 164 8.16 -2.76 18.84
C VAL A 164 8.65 -1.32 18.83
N THR A 165 9.95 -1.11 18.63
CA THR A 165 10.54 0.21 18.51
C THR A 165 11.10 0.39 17.12
N TYR A 166 10.66 1.42 16.43
CA TYR A 166 11.17 1.84 15.12
C TYR A 166 12.05 3.08 15.30
N PRO A 167 13.39 2.95 15.41
CA PRO A 167 14.26 4.12 15.33
C PRO A 167 14.21 4.68 13.91
N ILE A 168 14.10 6.00 13.77
CA ILE A 168 14.06 6.67 12.47
C ILE A 168 15.50 6.92 12.02
N ILE A 169 16.01 6.06 11.15
CA ILE A 169 17.35 6.14 10.59
C ILE A 169 17.22 6.31 9.07
N GLU A 170 17.40 7.53 8.58
CA GLU A 170 17.20 7.88 7.17
C GLU A 170 18.29 7.29 6.27
N ASP A 171 19.54 7.28 6.75
CA ASP A 171 20.68 6.75 6.00
C ASP A 171 20.73 5.22 5.99
N GLY A 172 20.76 4.61 4.82
CA GLY A 172 20.76 3.15 4.64
C GLY A 172 22.00 2.47 5.21
N ALA A 173 23.19 3.10 5.10
CA ALA A 173 24.42 2.53 5.64
C ALA A 173 24.41 2.57 7.18
N ALA A 174 23.86 3.63 7.77
CA ALA A 174 23.67 3.72 9.19
C ALA A 174 22.67 2.67 9.72
N ARG A 175 21.60 2.33 8.95
CA ARG A 175 20.68 1.23 9.29
C ARG A 175 21.40 -0.10 9.33
N VAL A 176 22.20 -0.41 8.31
CA VAL A 176 23.01 -1.64 8.27
C VAL A 176 23.97 -1.69 9.44
N THR A 177 24.66 -0.58 9.75
CA THR A 177 25.55 -0.51 10.91
C THR A 177 24.79 -0.75 12.21
N ALA A 178 23.61 -0.17 12.38
CA ALA A 178 22.79 -0.37 13.56
C ALA A 178 22.37 -1.84 13.74
N PHE A 179 22.11 -2.55 12.64
CA PHE A 179 21.83 -3.98 12.68
C PHE A 179 23.07 -4.82 13.03
N LEU A 180 24.21 -4.55 12.42
CA LEU A 180 25.46 -5.26 12.68
C LEU A 180 25.95 -5.06 14.13
N ASP A 181 25.72 -3.89 14.70
CA ASP A 181 26.03 -3.55 16.11
C ASP A 181 24.99 -4.12 17.11
N GLY A 182 23.93 -4.79 16.64
CA GLY A 182 22.87 -5.32 17.50
C GLY A 182 21.99 -4.26 18.14
N ARG A 183 21.98 -3.03 17.59
CA ARG A 183 21.10 -1.94 18.08
C ARG A 183 19.66 -2.06 17.56
N VAL A 184 19.48 -2.77 16.47
CA VAL A 184 18.16 -3.14 15.90
C VAL A 184 18.17 -4.60 15.49
N ASP A 185 17.03 -5.26 15.59
CA ASP A 185 16.85 -6.66 15.23
C ASP A 185 16.55 -6.86 13.74
N TRP A 186 16.14 -5.79 13.08
CA TRP A 186 15.75 -5.79 11.66
C TRP A 186 16.20 -4.49 10.98
N ALA A 187 16.78 -4.63 9.79
CA ALA A 187 17.07 -3.51 8.89
C ALA A 187 16.68 -3.93 7.47
N ASP A 188 15.92 -3.08 6.79
CA ASP A 188 15.50 -3.27 5.41
C ASP A 188 16.26 -2.36 4.46
N ASP A 189 16.11 -2.62 3.17
CA ASP A 189 16.59 -1.78 2.07
C ASP A 189 18.06 -1.32 2.23
N PRO A 190 19.01 -2.28 2.36
CA PRO A 190 20.42 -1.95 2.45
C PRO A 190 20.92 -1.33 1.14
N PRO A 191 21.91 -0.40 1.20
CA PRO A 191 22.52 0.16 -0.01
C PRO A 191 23.15 -0.90 -0.90
N ASN A 192 22.99 -0.77 -2.22
CA ASN A 192 23.50 -1.76 -3.19
C ASN A 192 25.00 -2.06 -3.02
N ASN A 193 25.80 -1.06 -2.70
CA ASN A 193 27.25 -1.22 -2.50
C ASN A 193 27.64 -1.99 -1.22
N GLN A 194 26.69 -2.38 -0.39
CA GLN A 194 26.91 -3.19 0.82
C GLN A 194 26.35 -4.62 0.68
N LEU A 195 25.63 -4.91 -0.40
CA LEU A 195 24.92 -6.19 -0.57
C LEU A 195 25.88 -7.38 -0.65
N SER A 196 27.00 -7.24 -1.35
CA SER A 196 28.02 -8.29 -1.44
C SER A 196 28.64 -8.63 -0.08
N ILE A 197 28.83 -7.63 0.78
CA ILE A 197 29.35 -7.82 2.15
C ILE A 197 28.27 -8.48 3.02
N LEU A 198 27.03 -8.01 2.91
CA LEU A 198 25.90 -8.53 3.68
C LEU A 198 25.52 -9.95 3.29
N ALA A 199 25.73 -10.37 2.03
CA ALA A 199 25.45 -11.72 1.56
C ALA A 199 26.18 -12.81 2.37
N ALA A 200 27.32 -12.48 2.99
CA ALA A 200 28.04 -13.40 3.87
C ALA A 200 27.46 -13.47 5.30
N ASN A 201 26.53 -12.58 5.66
CA ASN A 201 25.90 -12.54 6.99
C ASN A 201 24.74 -13.56 7.03
N PRO A 202 24.71 -14.50 8.00
CA PRO A 202 23.63 -15.49 8.12
C PRO A 202 22.23 -14.88 8.32
N GLY A 203 22.19 -13.65 8.86
CA GLY A 203 20.95 -12.86 9.04
C GLY A 203 20.44 -12.21 7.76
N PHE A 204 21.27 -12.12 6.72
CA PHE A 204 20.84 -11.53 5.45
C PHE A 204 19.84 -12.43 4.73
N LYS A 205 18.71 -11.88 4.37
CA LYS A 205 17.65 -12.56 3.61
C LYS A 205 17.33 -11.75 2.37
N SER A 206 17.39 -12.38 1.22
CA SER A 206 16.91 -11.81 -0.04
C SER A 206 15.97 -12.80 -0.72
N GLY A 207 15.08 -12.30 -1.54
CA GLY A 207 14.14 -13.13 -2.27
C GLY A 207 13.51 -12.37 -3.43
N PRO A 208 12.96 -13.08 -4.44
CA PRO A 208 12.29 -12.45 -5.56
C PRO A 208 11.05 -11.68 -5.09
N GLN A 209 10.90 -10.47 -5.57
CA GLN A 209 9.72 -9.64 -5.39
C GLN A 209 8.91 -9.62 -6.68
N LEU A 210 7.57 -9.63 -6.55
CA LEU A 210 6.67 -9.44 -7.69
C LEU A 210 6.62 -7.96 -8.08
N GLY A 211 7.73 -7.46 -8.57
CA GLY A 211 7.89 -6.09 -8.99
C GLY A 211 8.87 -5.98 -10.15
N THR A 212 8.67 -5.00 -11.01
CA THR A 212 9.59 -4.70 -12.11
C THR A 212 10.01 -3.26 -12.03
N TYR A 213 11.32 -3.04 -12.01
CA TYR A 213 11.89 -1.70 -12.18
C TYR A 213 11.96 -1.36 -13.67
N TYR A 214 11.43 -0.21 -14.06
CA TYR A 214 11.35 0.20 -15.46
C TYR A 214 11.44 1.72 -15.63
N PHE A 215 11.86 2.14 -16.80
CA PHE A 215 11.84 3.55 -17.20
C PHE A 215 10.50 3.89 -17.85
N ARG A 216 9.89 4.97 -17.40
CA ARG A 216 8.70 5.54 -18.06
C ARG A 216 9.15 6.51 -19.15
N LEU A 217 8.69 6.30 -20.36
CA LEU A 217 8.93 7.19 -21.47
C LEU A 217 7.72 8.11 -21.65
N ASN A 218 7.96 9.43 -21.67
CA ASN A 218 6.89 10.39 -21.91
C ASN A 218 6.50 10.39 -23.38
N VAL A 219 5.41 9.71 -23.71
CA VAL A 219 4.92 9.57 -25.10
C VAL A 219 4.31 10.86 -25.69
N THR A 220 4.17 11.93 -24.89
CA THR A 220 3.77 13.25 -25.40
C THR A 220 4.96 14.05 -25.92
N ASP A 221 6.20 13.63 -25.65
CA ASP A 221 7.40 14.19 -26.25
C ASP A 221 7.44 13.83 -27.75
N PRO A 222 7.70 14.79 -28.66
CA PRO A 222 7.70 14.54 -30.11
C PRO A 222 8.65 13.41 -30.53
N THR A 223 9.83 13.29 -29.92
CA THR A 223 10.81 12.25 -30.23
C THR A 223 10.35 10.90 -29.70
N LEU A 224 9.88 10.86 -28.45
CA LEU A 224 9.45 9.64 -27.78
C LEU A 224 8.03 9.19 -28.17
N SER A 225 7.28 10.00 -28.93
CA SER A 225 5.97 9.62 -29.46
C SER A 225 6.10 8.53 -30.52
N ASP A 226 7.22 8.44 -31.25
CA ASP A 226 7.48 7.38 -32.23
C ASP A 226 7.81 6.06 -31.51
N VAL A 227 7.02 5.02 -31.78
CA VAL A 227 7.22 3.69 -31.18
C VAL A 227 8.57 3.07 -31.56
N ARG A 228 9.11 3.39 -32.74
CA ARG A 228 10.41 2.87 -33.21
C ARG A 228 11.54 3.37 -32.31
N VAL A 229 11.51 4.66 -31.93
CA VAL A 229 12.49 5.26 -31.02
C VAL A 229 12.43 4.59 -29.65
N ARG A 230 11.23 4.40 -29.09
CA ARG A 230 11.08 3.71 -27.81
C ARG A 230 11.56 2.28 -27.85
N ARG A 231 11.31 1.58 -28.97
CA ARG A 231 11.77 0.21 -29.16
C ARG A 231 13.30 0.16 -29.28
N ALA A 232 13.91 1.04 -30.04
CA ALA A 232 15.35 1.16 -30.17
C ALA A 232 16.04 1.40 -28.80
N LEU A 233 15.52 2.34 -28.00
CA LEU A 233 16.02 2.57 -26.65
C LEU A 233 15.91 1.32 -25.76
N SER A 234 14.84 0.56 -25.89
CA SER A 234 14.66 -0.66 -25.13
C SER A 234 15.61 -1.79 -25.57
N LEU A 235 15.87 -1.93 -26.87
CA LEU A 235 16.80 -2.90 -27.41
C LEU A 235 18.28 -2.55 -27.10
N ALA A 236 18.62 -1.27 -27.09
CA ALA A 236 19.96 -0.78 -26.78
C ALA A 236 20.38 -1.02 -25.32
N LEU A 237 19.44 -1.29 -24.41
CA LEU A 237 19.71 -1.47 -22.99
C LEU A 237 20.16 -2.92 -22.69
N ASN A 238 21.45 -3.13 -22.42
CA ASN A 238 21.96 -4.40 -21.94
C ASN A 238 21.58 -4.62 -20.47
N ARG A 239 20.41 -5.19 -20.24
CA ARG A 239 19.86 -5.44 -18.90
C ARG A 239 20.70 -6.39 -18.06
N ARG A 240 21.34 -7.38 -18.70
CA ARG A 240 22.22 -8.33 -18.01
C ARG A 240 23.46 -7.64 -17.47
N GLU A 241 24.09 -6.80 -18.29
CA GLU A 241 25.27 -6.04 -17.88
C GLU A 241 24.92 -5.03 -16.79
N LEU A 242 23.77 -4.37 -16.90
CA LEU A 242 23.25 -3.47 -15.87
C LEU A 242 23.06 -4.19 -14.52
N CYS A 243 22.42 -5.37 -14.52
CA CYS A 243 22.25 -6.13 -13.29
C CYS A 243 23.59 -6.56 -12.70
N ARG A 244 24.52 -7.04 -13.53
CA ARG A 244 25.86 -7.50 -13.09
C ARG A 244 26.71 -6.37 -12.53
N CYS A 245 26.80 -5.23 -13.22
CA CYS A 245 27.75 -4.16 -12.87
C CYS A 245 27.22 -3.18 -11.81
N THR A 246 25.90 -3.03 -11.70
CA THR A 246 25.32 -2.00 -10.84
C THR A 246 24.57 -2.60 -9.64
N LEU A 247 24.10 -3.84 -9.76
CA LEU A 247 23.19 -4.48 -8.82
C LEU A 247 23.72 -5.81 -8.27
N ASP A 248 25.01 -6.11 -8.48
CA ASP A 248 25.71 -7.33 -7.99
C ASP A 248 24.91 -8.64 -8.24
N ASP A 249 24.24 -8.75 -9.41
CA ASP A 249 23.37 -9.86 -9.79
C ASP A 249 22.23 -10.19 -8.80
N LEU A 250 21.90 -9.27 -7.92
CA LEU A 250 20.80 -9.46 -6.96
C LEU A 250 19.41 -9.20 -7.55
N TYR A 251 19.36 -8.64 -8.75
CA TYR A 251 18.16 -8.42 -9.50
C TYR A 251 18.05 -9.36 -10.68
N LEU A 252 16.87 -9.89 -10.89
CA LEU A 252 16.59 -10.75 -12.04
C LEU A 252 16.35 -9.89 -13.28
N VAL A 253 16.96 -10.27 -14.40
CA VAL A 253 16.69 -9.63 -15.69
C VAL A 253 15.24 -9.90 -16.09
N SER A 254 14.48 -8.84 -16.35
CA SER A 254 13.12 -8.94 -16.89
C SER A 254 13.07 -8.43 -18.32
N THR A 255 12.48 -9.19 -19.20
CA THR A 255 12.22 -8.84 -20.61
C THR A 255 10.77 -8.43 -20.84
N GLY A 256 9.92 -8.56 -19.82
CA GLY A 256 8.53 -8.18 -19.79
C GLY A 256 8.18 -7.26 -18.63
N PHE A 257 7.01 -6.60 -18.69
CA PHE A 257 6.53 -5.73 -17.62
C PHE A 257 6.13 -6.51 -16.36
N THR A 258 5.50 -7.66 -16.54
CA THR A 258 5.10 -8.54 -15.44
C THR A 258 6.13 -9.65 -15.31
N PRO A 259 6.75 -9.84 -14.14
CA PRO A 259 7.70 -10.95 -13.94
C PRO A 259 6.97 -12.30 -13.96
N SER A 260 7.72 -13.37 -14.26
CA SER A 260 7.20 -14.73 -14.16
C SER A 260 6.85 -15.07 -12.72
N MET A 261 5.72 -15.75 -12.53
CA MET A 261 5.22 -16.19 -11.24
C MET A 261 4.45 -17.51 -11.39
N PRO A 262 4.15 -18.25 -10.32
CA PRO A 262 3.33 -19.46 -10.41
C PRO A 262 2.00 -19.20 -11.14
N GLY A 263 1.74 -19.94 -12.22
CA GLY A 263 0.54 -19.77 -13.05
C GLY A 263 0.62 -18.66 -14.11
N TYR A 264 1.71 -17.91 -14.17
CA TYR A 264 1.95 -16.91 -15.21
C TYR A 264 3.40 -16.99 -15.69
N ASP A 265 3.59 -17.29 -16.95
CA ASP A 265 4.90 -17.29 -17.61
C ASP A 265 5.07 -15.99 -18.41
N ALA A 266 6.04 -15.17 -18.01
CA ALA A 266 6.38 -13.95 -18.72
C ALA A 266 7.13 -14.35 -20.01
N HIS A 267 6.47 -14.22 -21.15
CA HIS A 267 7.12 -14.40 -22.43
C HIS A 267 8.18 -13.32 -22.65
N ASP A 268 9.35 -13.70 -23.09
CA ASP A 268 10.41 -12.79 -23.50
C ASP A 268 9.92 -11.91 -24.65
N ARG A 269 9.77 -10.60 -24.37
CA ARG A 269 9.23 -9.66 -25.33
C ARG A 269 10.25 -8.69 -25.87
N VAL A 270 11.30 -8.39 -25.11
CA VAL A 270 12.34 -7.44 -25.49
C VAL A 270 13.68 -7.95 -24.97
N THR A 271 14.55 -8.38 -25.85
CA THR A 271 15.93 -8.76 -25.57
C THR A 271 16.87 -7.62 -25.96
N TYR A 272 18.08 -7.63 -25.41
CA TYR A 272 19.14 -6.74 -25.85
C TYR A 272 19.57 -7.11 -27.28
N ASP A 273 19.57 -6.13 -28.18
CA ASP A 273 19.97 -6.26 -29.55
C ASP A 273 20.72 -4.95 -29.92
N PRO A 274 22.06 -4.99 -30.01
CA PRO A 274 22.87 -3.82 -30.28
C PRO A 274 22.87 -3.38 -31.76
N GLU A 275 22.38 -4.25 -32.70
CA GLU A 275 22.27 -3.96 -34.12
C GLU A 275 20.91 -3.31 -34.44
#